data_f383ea6a15b2cbfebba98dc7f4bd0bfa
#
_entry.id   f383ea6a15b2cbfebba98dc7f4bd0bfa
#
_cell.length_a   1.000
_cell.length_b   1.000
_cell.length_c   1.000
_cell.angle_alpha   90.00
_cell.angle_beta   90.00
_cell.angle_gamma   90.00
#
_symmetry.space_group_name_H-M   'P 1'
#
loop_
_entity.id
_entity.type
_entity.pdbx_description
1 polymer ?
#
loop_
_entity_poly.entity_id
_entity_poly.type
_entity_poly.pdbx_seq_one_letter_code
_entity_poly.pdbx_strand_id
1 'polypeptide(L)'
;SIKTAEPYKEDLTPWQDYNQKNGPLQVLLSNGWTVVREDSEKIYVKRPGETSAKDSGRIFKDKDLFYCWTTSTEFDAEKGYNAFQVLTILKYFGDFGDAARGVRSEGYGKQLKKDYDYRNPSNDFDFELVDKRGEPTAMEILDQFRVDSTKTVEKEPSAITIRKGFNDVYTLGTFGNFSLIGGKAKAKKSFFIASLCAAALRGEPKERDGLIGHLGDRKVVYIDTEMGNYHVSKQKERINLMASLGLKENTDRFEFFAFRKCESNNQRMQLIELALKTVENIGLLIIDGIADVSSKGVNDEEEATMISSKLLKWTSDYNIHAVTVLHQNKHDDTLRGHLGSYLVQKAETVISLTKDEYDKNSSIVEPVMTRNIEFPTLRLEVLQEEGIAFSKISFEDE
;
A
#
# COMPACT_ATOMS: atom_id res chain seq x y z
N SER A 1 31.24 19.34 -42.82
CA SER A 1 30.53 20.28 -41.92
C SER A 1 29.73 19.47 -40.91
N ILE A 2 30.30 19.34 -39.73
CA ILE A 2 29.63 18.70 -38.58
C ILE A 2 28.73 19.79 -37.98
N LYS A 3 27.41 19.61 -38.04
CA LYS A 3 26.46 20.43 -37.30
C LYS A 3 26.63 20.09 -35.84
N THR A 4 27.20 21.01 -35.07
CA THR A 4 27.16 21.00 -33.60
C THR A 4 25.71 21.11 -33.19
N ALA A 5 25.19 20.07 -32.47
CA ALA A 5 23.90 20.10 -31.84
C ALA A 5 23.92 21.19 -30.73
N GLU A 6 22.91 22.06 -30.74
CA GLU A 6 22.70 23.01 -29.64
C GLU A 6 22.52 22.20 -28.34
N PRO A 7 23.03 22.67 -27.18
CA PRO A 7 22.84 21.97 -25.91
C PRO A 7 21.37 21.97 -25.58
N TYR A 8 20.84 20.78 -25.24
CA TYR A 8 19.51 20.58 -24.71
C TYR A 8 19.32 21.54 -23.52
N LYS A 9 18.32 22.44 -23.58
CA LYS A 9 17.85 23.17 -22.43
C LYS A 9 17.32 22.11 -21.44
N GLU A 10 17.98 21.96 -20.30
CA GLU A 10 17.49 21.12 -19.20
C GLU A 10 16.07 21.57 -18.85
N ASP A 11 15.13 20.64 -18.88
CA ASP A 11 13.75 20.88 -18.49
C ASP A 11 13.71 21.15 -16.97
N LEU A 12 13.50 22.42 -16.61
CA LEU A 12 13.47 22.85 -15.22
C LEU A 12 12.28 22.24 -14.48
N THR A 13 12.53 21.81 -13.24
CA THR A 13 11.45 21.46 -12.30
C THR A 13 10.66 22.71 -11.91
N PRO A 14 9.39 22.60 -11.44
CA PRO A 14 8.58 23.76 -11.07
C PRO A 14 9.26 24.71 -10.09
N TRP A 15 9.96 24.18 -9.08
CA TRP A 15 10.67 24.98 -8.08
C TRP A 15 11.95 25.63 -8.64
N GLN A 16 12.66 24.96 -9.58
CA GLN A 16 13.81 25.56 -10.26
C GLN A 16 13.39 26.73 -11.13
N ASP A 17 12.32 26.56 -11.93
CA ASP A 17 11.77 27.60 -12.78
C ASP A 17 11.21 28.76 -11.93
N TYR A 18 10.55 28.44 -10.80
CA TYR A 18 10.06 29.45 -9.87
C TYR A 18 11.21 30.30 -9.30
N ASN A 19 12.29 29.68 -8.83
CA ASN A 19 13.46 30.37 -8.31
C ASN A 19 14.21 31.20 -9.35
N GLN A 20 14.16 30.82 -10.64
CA GLN A 20 14.78 31.62 -11.72
C GLN A 20 13.97 32.88 -12.05
N LYS A 21 12.67 32.84 -11.85
CA LYS A 21 11.75 33.94 -12.22
C LYS A 21 11.36 34.82 -11.06
N ASN A 22 11.57 34.39 -9.82
CA ASN A 22 11.15 35.09 -8.60
C ASN A 22 12.31 35.16 -7.60
N GLY A 23 12.48 36.34 -6.99
CA GLY A 23 13.39 36.51 -5.86
C GLY A 23 12.66 36.42 -4.52
N PRO A 24 13.37 36.10 -3.41
CA PRO A 24 12.77 36.01 -2.07
C PRO A 24 12.12 37.32 -1.63
N LEU A 25 12.63 38.49 -2.07
CA LEU A 25 12.03 39.80 -1.76
C LEU A 25 10.58 39.88 -2.26
N GLN A 26 10.32 39.50 -3.51
CA GLN A 26 9.01 39.58 -4.11
C GLN A 26 8.00 38.72 -3.33
N VAL A 27 8.42 37.53 -2.93
CA VAL A 27 7.59 36.60 -2.15
C VAL A 27 7.30 37.16 -0.76
N LEU A 28 8.29 37.73 -0.08
CA LEU A 28 8.10 38.37 1.22
C LEU A 28 7.12 39.54 1.16
N LEU A 29 7.27 40.43 0.16
CA LEU A 29 6.39 41.59 -0.02
C LEU A 29 4.92 41.16 -0.29
N SER A 30 4.71 40.13 -1.12
CA SER A 30 3.36 39.61 -1.37
C SER A 30 2.71 38.95 -0.14
N ASN A 31 3.50 38.60 0.88
CA ASN A 31 3.04 38.06 2.15
C ASN A 31 3.10 39.08 3.31
N GLY A 32 3.06 40.40 3.00
CA GLY A 32 2.89 41.46 3.98
C GLY A 32 4.18 41.91 4.69
N TRP A 33 5.34 41.40 4.27
CA TRP A 33 6.62 41.92 4.75
C TRP A 33 6.91 43.28 4.11
N THR A 34 7.70 44.11 4.78
CA THR A 34 8.05 45.47 4.31
C THR A 34 9.54 45.69 4.29
N VAL A 35 10.03 46.48 3.34
CA VAL A 35 11.43 46.93 3.29
C VAL A 35 11.62 48.04 4.31
N VAL A 36 12.64 47.91 5.16
CA VAL A 36 13.03 48.94 6.15
C VAL A 36 14.08 49.86 5.56
N ARG A 37 15.10 49.29 4.94
CA ARG A 37 16.20 50.00 4.27
C ARG A 37 16.91 49.07 3.31
N GLU A 38 17.73 49.62 2.45
CA GLU A 38 18.55 48.93 1.47
C GLU A 38 19.94 49.57 1.41
N ASP A 39 20.96 48.75 1.21
CA ASP A 39 22.33 49.20 0.93
C ASP A 39 22.88 48.48 -0.32
N SER A 40 24.17 48.63 -0.61
CA SER A 40 24.80 48.03 -1.80
C SER A 40 24.77 46.48 -1.80
N GLU A 41 24.75 45.85 -0.62
CA GLU A 41 24.89 44.40 -0.46
C GLU A 41 23.59 43.69 -0.02
N LYS A 42 22.71 44.42 0.73
CA LYS A 42 21.61 43.83 1.47
C LYS A 42 20.34 44.66 1.39
N ILE A 43 19.19 43.95 1.45
CA ILE A 43 17.87 44.53 1.65
C ILE A 43 17.38 44.07 3.03
N TYR A 44 17.00 45.01 3.88
CA TYR A 44 16.54 44.76 5.25
C TYR A 44 15.02 44.78 5.27
N VAL A 45 14.43 43.68 5.75
CA VAL A 45 12.98 43.48 5.73
C VAL A 45 12.43 43.28 7.14
N LYS A 46 11.17 43.65 7.30
CA LYS A 46 10.41 43.57 8.54
C LYS A 46 9.18 42.68 8.30
N ARG A 47 8.92 41.79 9.28
CA ARG A 47 7.75 40.91 9.29
C ARG A 47 6.44 41.67 9.45
N PRO A 48 5.28 41.14 9.03
CA PRO A 48 3.98 41.70 9.31
C PRO A 48 3.74 41.92 10.81
N GLY A 49 3.13 43.04 11.16
CA GLY A 49 2.79 43.37 12.56
C GLY A 49 3.94 43.83 13.46
N GLU A 50 5.18 43.86 12.99
CA GLU A 50 6.31 44.35 13.76
C GLU A 50 6.35 45.91 13.74
N THR A 51 6.26 46.53 14.91
CA THR A 51 6.22 48.00 15.07
C THR A 51 7.57 48.63 15.40
N SER A 52 8.54 47.82 15.82
CA SER A 52 9.90 48.34 16.17
C SER A 52 10.67 48.80 14.93
N ALA A 53 11.70 49.62 15.14
CA ALA A 53 12.59 50.07 14.06
C ALA A 53 13.58 49.00 13.57
N LYS A 54 13.59 47.80 14.19
CA LYS A 54 14.53 46.71 13.88
C LYS A 54 14.06 45.90 12.68
N ASP A 55 15.01 45.45 11.84
CA ASP A 55 14.76 44.47 10.78
C ASP A 55 14.52 43.07 11.40
N SER A 56 13.66 42.28 10.77
CA SER A 56 13.42 40.89 11.15
C SER A 56 14.25 39.91 10.33
N GLY A 57 14.74 40.35 9.16
CA GLY A 57 15.58 39.54 8.28
C GLY A 57 16.23 40.37 7.18
N ARG A 58 17.12 39.74 6.43
CA ARG A 58 17.90 40.37 5.37
C ARG A 58 17.97 39.49 4.13
N ILE A 59 17.97 40.13 2.97
CA ILE A 59 18.22 39.46 1.69
C ILE A 59 19.62 39.88 1.23
N PHE A 60 20.45 38.90 0.95
CA PHE A 60 21.80 39.13 0.39
C PHE A 60 21.71 39.15 -1.11
N LYS A 61 22.01 40.29 -1.74
CA LYS A 61 21.84 40.52 -3.18
C LYS A 61 22.74 39.66 -4.05
N ASP A 62 23.94 39.35 -3.57
CA ASP A 62 24.92 38.49 -4.26
C ASP A 62 24.47 37.02 -4.36
N LYS A 63 23.70 36.58 -3.38
CA LYS A 63 23.23 35.17 -3.26
C LYS A 63 21.77 34.99 -3.60
N ASP A 64 21.01 36.09 -3.63
CA ASP A 64 19.55 36.09 -3.75
C ASP A 64 18.88 35.18 -2.70
N LEU A 65 19.36 35.24 -1.44
CA LEU A 65 18.87 34.46 -0.32
C LEU A 65 18.38 35.36 0.81
N PHE A 66 17.23 34.97 1.39
CA PHE A 66 16.69 35.58 2.59
C PHE A 66 17.20 34.84 3.83
N TYR A 67 17.64 35.61 4.86
CA TYR A 67 18.01 35.11 6.16
C TYR A 67 17.18 35.80 7.24
N CYS A 68 16.58 35.01 8.13
CA CYS A 68 15.85 35.49 9.30
C CYS A 68 16.73 35.46 10.54
N TRP A 69 16.63 36.50 11.38
CA TRP A 69 17.43 36.63 12.62
C TRP A 69 16.55 36.59 13.87
N THR A 70 15.26 36.52 13.74
CA THR A 70 14.31 36.48 14.86
C THR A 70 13.68 35.11 14.97
N THR A 71 13.54 34.64 16.20
CA THR A 71 12.83 33.39 16.52
C THR A 71 11.30 33.53 16.55
N SER A 72 10.78 34.73 16.26
CA SER A 72 9.36 35.05 16.30
C SER A 72 8.70 34.99 14.90
N THR A 73 9.24 34.16 13.99
CA THR A 73 8.74 33.90 12.65
C THR A 73 8.76 32.40 12.40
N GLU A 74 8.16 31.99 11.30
CA GLU A 74 8.12 30.59 10.81
C GLU A 74 9.47 30.12 10.25
N PHE A 75 10.46 31.00 10.16
CA PHE A 75 11.80 30.71 9.61
C PHE A 75 12.79 30.32 10.70
N ASP A 76 13.60 29.31 10.45
CA ASP A 76 14.73 28.96 11.31
C ASP A 76 15.77 30.10 11.27
N ALA A 77 16.27 30.50 12.44
CA ALA A 77 17.31 31.52 12.52
C ALA A 77 18.59 31.05 11.82
N GLU A 78 19.29 31.99 11.19
CA GLU A 78 20.61 31.80 10.56
C GLU A 78 20.63 30.89 9.32
N LYS A 79 19.48 30.46 8.83
CA LYS A 79 19.35 29.65 7.61
C LYS A 79 18.99 30.55 6.42
N GLY A 80 19.62 30.29 5.25
CA GLY A 80 19.31 30.97 4.00
C GLY A 80 18.16 30.30 3.24
N TYR A 81 17.23 31.12 2.75
CA TYR A 81 16.02 30.68 2.03
C TYR A 81 15.96 31.30 0.65
N ASN A 82 15.78 30.49 -0.41
CA ASN A 82 15.47 30.96 -1.75
C ASN A 82 13.96 31.30 -1.90
N ALA A 83 13.57 31.85 -3.05
CA ALA A 83 12.19 32.29 -3.27
C ALA A 83 11.16 31.16 -3.07
N PHE A 84 11.42 29.96 -3.58
CA PHE A 84 10.51 28.83 -3.44
C PHE A 84 10.39 28.35 -1.98
N GLN A 85 11.48 28.32 -1.24
CA GLN A 85 11.47 27.98 0.19
C GLN A 85 10.70 29.02 1.01
N VAL A 86 10.88 30.32 0.73
CA VAL A 86 10.09 31.39 1.36
C VAL A 86 8.60 31.22 1.07
N LEU A 87 8.25 30.96 -0.18
CA LEU A 87 6.86 30.67 -0.60
C LEU A 87 6.28 29.48 0.16
N THR A 88 7.06 28.37 0.21
CA THR A 88 6.65 27.13 0.87
C THR A 88 6.33 27.36 2.35
N ILE A 89 7.17 28.10 3.05
CA ILE A 89 6.96 28.37 4.48
C ILE A 89 5.76 29.29 4.70
N LEU A 90 5.64 30.39 3.95
CA LEU A 90 4.61 31.40 4.21
C LEU A 90 3.23 31.04 3.67
N LYS A 91 3.13 30.35 2.53
CA LYS A 91 1.85 30.05 1.86
C LYS A 91 1.41 28.59 2.04
N TYR A 92 2.36 27.67 2.18
CA TYR A 92 2.09 26.22 2.23
C TYR A 92 2.54 25.58 3.56
N PHE A 93 2.75 26.37 4.60
CA PHE A 93 3.08 25.92 5.96
C PHE A 93 4.22 24.90 6.04
N GLY A 94 5.20 24.99 5.16
CA GLY A 94 6.35 24.10 5.10
C GLY A 94 6.17 22.85 4.23
N ASP A 95 5.02 22.64 3.60
CA ASP A 95 4.78 21.52 2.68
C ASP A 95 5.36 21.81 1.29
N PHE A 96 6.51 21.19 1.01
CA PHE A 96 7.21 21.32 -0.28
C PHE A 96 6.48 20.66 -1.44
N GLY A 97 5.69 19.60 -1.16
CA GLY A 97 4.88 18.90 -2.16
C GLY A 97 3.74 19.80 -2.65
N ASP A 98 2.98 20.39 -1.71
CA ASP A 98 1.90 21.32 -2.01
C ASP A 98 2.41 22.58 -2.70
N ALA A 99 3.54 23.12 -2.23
CA ALA A 99 4.17 24.26 -2.88
C ALA A 99 4.58 23.97 -4.32
N ALA A 100 5.18 22.80 -4.59
CA ALA A 100 5.56 22.41 -5.95
C ALA A 100 4.35 22.23 -6.87
N ARG A 101 3.24 21.67 -6.37
CA ARG A 101 1.97 21.56 -7.08
C ARG A 101 1.39 22.95 -7.37
N GLY A 102 1.38 23.83 -6.36
CA GLY A 102 0.88 25.20 -6.48
C GLY A 102 1.59 25.98 -7.57
N VAL A 103 2.94 26.05 -7.55
CA VAL A 103 3.69 26.77 -8.58
C VAL A 103 3.58 26.14 -9.96
N ARG A 104 3.41 24.81 -10.04
CA ARG A 104 3.15 24.13 -11.32
C ARG A 104 1.80 24.56 -11.91
N SER A 105 0.75 24.67 -11.10
CA SER A 105 -0.56 25.14 -11.55
C SER A 105 -0.53 26.62 -12.00
N GLU A 106 0.38 27.42 -11.46
CA GLU A 106 0.67 28.79 -11.87
C GLU A 106 1.54 28.87 -13.14
N GLY A 107 1.93 27.72 -13.74
CA GLY A 107 2.62 27.65 -15.03
C GLY A 107 4.15 27.55 -14.92
N TYR A 108 4.71 27.30 -13.74
CA TYR A 108 6.14 27.09 -13.58
C TYR A 108 6.56 25.64 -13.87
N GLY A 109 7.72 25.49 -14.52
CA GLY A 109 8.26 24.20 -14.96
C GLY A 109 7.65 23.71 -16.26
N LYS A 110 8.14 22.56 -16.75
CA LYS A 110 7.61 21.93 -17.94
C LYS A 110 6.16 21.55 -17.77
N GLN A 111 5.29 22.02 -18.62
CA GLN A 111 3.94 21.49 -18.78
C GLN A 111 4.06 20.06 -19.32
N LEU A 112 3.83 19.06 -18.49
CA LEU A 112 3.73 17.69 -18.95
C LEU A 112 2.53 17.62 -19.91
N LYS A 113 2.79 17.29 -21.18
CA LYS A 113 1.72 16.79 -22.03
C LYS A 113 1.12 15.60 -21.26
N LYS A 114 -0.20 15.55 -21.16
CA LYS A 114 -0.95 14.46 -20.54
C LYS A 114 -0.74 13.16 -21.34
N ASP A 115 0.45 12.58 -21.23
CA ASP A 115 0.62 11.17 -21.43
C ASP A 115 0.43 10.55 -20.05
N TYR A 116 -0.67 9.86 -19.87
CA TYR A 116 -0.98 9.12 -18.66
C TYR A 116 0.15 8.14 -18.39
N ASP A 117 1.10 8.53 -17.54
CA ASP A 117 2.12 7.61 -17.05
C ASP A 117 1.52 6.82 -15.88
N TYR A 118 1.08 5.60 -16.17
CA TYR A 118 0.56 4.63 -15.19
C TYR A 118 1.56 4.26 -14.07
N ARG A 119 2.75 4.87 -14.06
CA ARG A 119 3.84 4.54 -13.12
C ARG A 119 3.80 5.31 -11.80
N ASN A 120 2.90 6.27 -11.67
CA ASN A 120 2.73 7.01 -10.42
C ASN A 120 1.27 7.41 -10.23
N PRO A 121 0.44 6.61 -9.54
CA PRO A 121 -0.85 7.08 -9.08
C PRO A 121 -0.60 8.01 -7.89
N SER A 122 -0.24 9.27 -8.16
CA SER A 122 -0.44 10.32 -7.19
C SER A 122 -1.93 10.39 -6.89
N ASN A 123 -2.31 10.42 -5.62
CA ASN A 123 -3.68 10.53 -5.13
C ASN A 123 -4.33 11.89 -5.41
N ASP A 124 -3.90 12.58 -6.45
CA ASP A 124 -4.43 13.88 -6.83
C ASP A 124 -5.62 13.69 -7.77
N PHE A 125 -6.81 13.56 -7.16
CA PHE A 125 -8.04 13.88 -7.85
C PHE A 125 -8.08 15.41 -8.01
N ASP A 126 -7.50 15.93 -9.09
CA ASP A 126 -7.76 17.29 -9.55
C ASP A 126 -9.20 17.35 -10.07
N PHE A 127 -10.13 17.73 -9.19
CA PHE A 127 -11.47 18.14 -9.60
C PHE A 127 -11.39 19.54 -10.20
N GLU A 128 -10.85 19.69 -11.41
CA GLU A 128 -11.18 20.83 -12.23
C GLU A 128 -12.65 20.70 -12.65
N LEU A 129 -13.51 21.53 -12.06
CA LEU A 129 -14.89 21.77 -12.53
C LEU A 129 -14.84 22.49 -13.89
N VAL A 130 -14.31 21.83 -14.92
CA VAL A 130 -14.28 22.37 -16.30
C VAL A 130 -15.06 21.41 -17.18
N ASP A 131 -16.19 21.93 -17.66
CA ASP A 131 -16.96 21.34 -18.76
C ASP A 131 -16.08 21.26 -20.03
N LYS A 132 -15.28 20.22 -20.14
CA LYS A 132 -14.65 19.79 -21.38
C LYS A 132 -15.57 18.75 -22.01
N ARG A 133 -16.14 19.06 -23.13
CA ARG A 133 -17.07 18.20 -23.88
C ARG A 133 -16.48 16.80 -24.04
N GLY A 134 -17.04 15.82 -23.29
CA GLY A 134 -16.67 14.43 -23.33
C GLY A 134 -16.00 13.88 -22.04
N GLU A 135 -15.69 14.71 -21.03
CA GLU A 135 -15.26 14.23 -19.71
C GLU A 135 -16.47 14.18 -18.75
N PRO A 136 -16.57 13.17 -17.87
CA PRO A 136 -17.68 13.07 -16.93
C PRO A 136 -17.68 14.28 -15.98
N THR A 137 -18.84 14.83 -15.70
CA THR A 137 -19.04 15.91 -14.74
C THR A 137 -18.71 15.44 -13.31
N ALA A 138 -18.39 16.35 -12.40
CA ALA A 138 -18.16 16.03 -11.00
C ALA A 138 -19.33 15.24 -10.38
N MET A 139 -20.57 15.52 -10.81
CA MET A 139 -21.75 14.82 -10.34
C MET A 139 -21.83 13.38 -10.90
N GLU A 140 -21.50 13.18 -12.17
CA GLU A 140 -21.42 11.84 -12.77
C GLU A 140 -20.34 10.99 -12.12
N ILE A 141 -19.23 11.60 -11.70
CA ILE A 141 -18.19 10.90 -10.92
C ILE A 141 -18.75 10.50 -9.54
N LEU A 142 -19.38 11.41 -8.82
CA LEU A 142 -19.97 11.15 -7.51
C LEU A 142 -21.10 10.11 -7.58
N ASP A 143 -21.87 10.10 -8.67
CA ASP A 143 -22.97 9.16 -8.86
C ASP A 143 -22.48 7.70 -8.97
N GLN A 144 -21.25 7.45 -9.40
CA GLN A 144 -20.64 6.13 -9.40
C GLN A 144 -20.45 5.56 -7.97
N PHE A 145 -20.35 6.45 -6.98
CA PHE A 145 -20.16 6.09 -5.57
C PHE A 145 -21.44 6.29 -4.74
N ARG A 146 -22.53 6.71 -5.36
CA ARG A 146 -23.80 6.98 -4.67
C ARG A 146 -24.46 5.68 -4.23
N VAL A 147 -24.75 5.59 -2.93
CA VAL A 147 -25.53 4.48 -2.37
C VAL A 147 -27.01 4.70 -2.68
N ASP A 148 -27.60 3.78 -3.41
CA ASP A 148 -29.03 3.75 -3.73
C ASP A 148 -29.73 2.77 -2.78
N SER A 149 -30.41 3.33 -1.75
CA SER A 149 -31.11 2.53 -0.75
C SER A 149 -32.36 1.81 -1.28
N THR A 150 -32.77 2.06 -2.54
CA THR A 150 -33.87 1.31 -3.17
C THR A 150 -33.39 -0.01 -3.76
N LYS A 151 -32.10 -0.19 -3.94
CA LYS A 151 -31.51 -1.43 -4.41
C LYS A 151 -31.18 -2.35 -3.24
N THR A 152 -31.63 -3.58 -3.32
CA THR A 152 -31.18 -4.62 -2.37
C THR A 152 -29.72 -4.96 -2.69
N VAL A 153 -28.84 -4.74 -1.71
CA VAL A 153 -27.44 -5.19 -1.79
C VAL A 153 -27.39 -6.59 -1.20
N GLU A 154 -27.02 -7.57 -2.01
CA GLU A 154 -26.78 -8.92 -1.51
C GLU A 154 -25.50 -8.95 -0.69
N LYS A 155 -25.46 -9.85 0.30
CA LYS A 155 -24.24 -10.10 1.07
C LYS A 155 -23.17 -10.66 0.11
N GLU A 156 -21.94 -10.20 0.26
CA GLU A 156 -20.80 -10.70 -0.51
C GLU A 156 -20.68 -12.22 -0.33
N PRO A 157 -20.54 -12.97 -1.45
CA PRO A 157 -20.39 -14.42 -1.36
C PRO A 157 -19.11 -14.81 -0.64
N SER A 158 -19.18 -15.86 0.17
CA SER A 158 -17.99 -16.40 0.83
C SER A 158 -17.02 -16.96 -0.21
N ALA A 159 -15.73 -16.66 -0.05
CA ALA A 159 -14.65 -17.25 -0.85
C ALA A 159 -14.09 -18.50 -0.16
N ILE A 160 -13.93 -18.43 1.17
CA ILE A 160 -13.47 -19.55 2.00
C ILE A 160 -14.29 -19.60 3.28
N THR A 161 -14.74 -20.81 3.63
CA THR A 161 -15.40 -21.09 4.91
C THR A 161 -14.75 -22.27 5.62
N ILE A 162 -15.02 -22.41 6.90
CA ILE A 162 -14.72 -23.63 7.67
C ILE A 162 -16.00 -24.18 8.29
N ARG A 163 -16.17 -25.50 8.26
CA ARG A 163 -17.33 -26.19 8.80
C ARG A 163 -16.95 -26.99 10.04
N LYS A 164 -17.68 -26.78 11.15
CA LYS A 164 -17.65 -27.61 12.34
C LYS A 164 -18.93 -28.46 12.39
N GLY A 165 -18.79 -29.78 12.32
CA GLY A 165 -19.94 -30.67 12.26
C GLY A 165 -20.84 -30.45 11.03
N PHE A 166 -22.15 -30.63 11.19
CA PHE A 166 -23.10 -30.55 10.08
C PHE A 166 -23.63 -29.15 9.79
N ASN A 167 -23.80 -28.30 10.78
CA ASN A 167 -24.57 -27.06 10.67
C ASN A 167 -23.74 -25.79 10.86
N ASP A 168 -22.60 -25.87 11.52
CA ASP A 168 -21.84 -24.69 11.88
C ASP A 168 -20.83 -24.35 10.79
N VAL A 169 -21.11 -23.30 10.04
CA VAL A 169 -20.25 -22.80 8.96
C VAL A 169 -19.81 -21.38 9.28
N TYR A 170 -18.52 -21.16 9.33
CA TYR A 170 -17.89 -19.87 9.61
C TYR A 170 -17.19 -19.34 8.35
N THR A 171 -17.42 -18.07 8.04
CA THR A 171 -16.77 -17.42 6.90
C THR A 171 -15.40 -16.91 7.31
N LEU A 172 -14.35 -17.39 6.63
CA LEU A 172 -12.98 -16.90 6.79
C LEU A 172 -12.69 -15.70 5.88
N GLY A 173 -13.37 -15.61 4.74
CA GLY A 173 -13.24 -14.50 3.81
C GLY A 173 -14.30 -14.49 2.74
N THR A 174 -14.69 -13.30 2.29
CA THR A 174 -15.67 -13.05 1.22
C THR A 174 -14.98 -12.44 0.01
N PHE A 175 -15.58 -12.55 -1.16
CA PHE A 175 -15.12 -11.83 -2.35
C PHE A 175 -15.26 -10.32 -2.13
N GLY A 176 -14.36 -9.53 -2.73
CA GLY A 176 -14.29 -8.09 -2.53
C GLY A 176 -13.54 -7.64 -1.27
N ASN A 177 -13.05 -8.57 -0.43
CA ASN A 177 -12.39 -8.28 0.84
C ASN A 177 -11.04 -9.00 0.96
N PHE A 178 -10.28 -8.65 2.01
CA PHE A 178 -9.02 -9.34 2.30
C PHE A 178 -8.91 -9.77 3.76
N SER A 179 -8.16 -10.86 3.97
CA SER A 179 -7.79 -11.38 5.29
C SER A 179 -6.30 -11.24 5.54
N LEU A 180 -5.93 -11.13 6.81
CA LEU A 180 -4.56 -10.97 7.27
C LEU A 180 -4.16 -12.11 8.18
N ILE A 181 -3.07 -12.78 7.87
CA ILE A 181 -2.48 -13.85 8.68
C ILE A 181 -1.26 -13.32 9.40
N GLY A 182 -1.33 -13.29 10.73
CA GLY A 182 -0.25 -12.92 11.62
C GLY A 182 0.41 -14.12 12.28
N GLY A 183 1.59 -13.91 12.84
CA GLY A 183 2.27 -14.90 13.68
C GLY A 183 3.78 -14.75 13.67
N LYS A 184 4.41 -15.17 14.74
CA LYS A 184 5.88 -15.15 14.90
C LYS A 184 6.57 -16.06 13.86
N ALA A 185 7.86 -15.90 13.71
CA ALA A 185 8.65 -16.77 12.83
C ALA A 185 8.47 -18.25 13.23
N LYS A 186 8.33 -19.12 12.22
CA LYS A 186 8.14 -20.58 12.40
C LYS A 186 6.81 -20.99 13.07
N ALA A 187 5.79 -20.11 13.09
CA ALA A 187 4.43 -20.45 13.52
C ALA A 187 3.60 -21.19 12.44
N LYS A 188 4.26 -21.77 11.44
CA LYS A 188 3.67 -22.61 10.39
C LYS A 188 2.63 -21.88 9.50
N LYS A 189 2.74 -20.54 9.35
CA LYS A 189 1.84 -19.75 8.50
C LYS A 189 1.73 -20.31 7.07
N SER A 190 2.85 -20.67 6.43
CA SER A 190 2.85 -21.23 5.07
C SER A 190 2.12 -22.57 4.97
N PHE A 191 2.04 -23.36 6.05
CA PHE A 191 1.22 -24.57 6.09
C PHE A 191 -0.27 -24.24 6.14
N PHE A 192 -0.67 -23.24 6.92
CA PHE A 192 -2.07 -22.79 6.95
C PHE A 192 -2.51 -22.21 5.61
N ILE A 193 -1.65 -21.41 4.96
CA ILE A 193 -1.90 -20.90 3.61
C ILE A 193 -2.05 -22.04 2.61
N ALA A 194 -1.23 -23.09 2.73
CA ALA A 194 -1.35 -24.27 1.88
C ALA A 194 -2.73 -24.94 2.04
N SER A 195 -3.26 -25.00 3.28
CA SER A 195 -4.62 -25.51 3.53
C SER A 195 -5.68 -24.64 2.85
N LEU A 196 -5.57 -23.32 2.93
CA LEU A 196 -6.51 -22.39 2.27
C LEU A 196 -6.47 -22.55 0.75
N CYS A 197 -5.27 -22.58 0.14
CA CYS A 197 -5.10 -22.79 -1.30
C CYS A 197 -5.68 -24.15 -1.73
N ALA A 198 -5.38 -25.21 -0.98
CA ALA A 198 -5.88 -26.54 -1.30
C ALA A 198 -7.40 -26.63 -1.20
N ALA A 199 -8.01 -26.03 -0.18
CA ALA A 199 -9.47 -25.93 -0.06
C ALA A 199 -10.08 -25.16 -1.23
N ALA A 200 -9.47 -24.04 -1.63
CA ALA A 200 -9.91 -23.23 -2.76
C ALA A 200 -9.86 -23.99 -4.09
N LEU A 201 -8.85 -24.85 -4.28
CA LEU A 201 -8.72 -25.68 -5.49
C LEU A 201 -9.69 -26.86 -5.51
N ARG A 202 -9.97 -27.48 -4.34
CA ARG A 202 -10.89 -28.61 -4.23
C ARG A 202 -12.36 -28.22 -4.38
N GLY A 203 -12.73 -27.12 -3.72
CA GLY A 203 -14.12 -26.73 -3.53
C GLY A 203 -14.83 -27.49 -2.41
N GLU A 204 -14.56 -28.78 -2.24
CA GLU A 204 -15.20 -29.65 -1.26
C GLU A 204 -14.38 -29.80 0.03
N PRO A 205 -15.05 -29.98 1.19
CA PRO A 205 -14.34 -30.24 2.45
C PRO A 205 -13.73 -31.64 2.43
N LYS A 206 -12.56 -31.78 3.04
CA LYS A 206 -12.00 -33.10 3.36
C LYS A 206 -12.12 -33.35 4.87
N GLU A 207 -12.20 -34.61 5.23
CA GLU A 207 -12.19 -35.06 6.65
C GLU A 207 -11.03 -34.49 7.47
N ARG A 208 -9.98 -34.02 6.78
CA ARG A 208 -8.73 -33.56 7.39
C ARG A 208 -8.73 -32.08 7.81
N ASP A 209 -9.61 -31.22 7.31
CA ASP A 209 -9.46 -29.80 7.55
C ASP A 209 -10.74 -28.96 7.67
N GLY A 210 -11.90 -29.50 7.34
CA GLY A 210 -13.18 -28.76 7.38
C GLY A 210 -13.26 -27.52 6.50
N LEU A 211 -12.18 -27.16 5.80
CA LEU A 211 -12.09 -25.98 4.94
C LEU A 211 -12.81 -26.21 3.61
N ILE A 212 -13.57 -25.22 3.18
CA ILE A 212 -14.34 -25.25 1.92
C ILE A 212 -14.00 -24.00 1.13
N GLY A 213 -13.56 -24.17 -0.11
CA GLY A 213 -13.39 -23.09 -1.06
C GLY A 213 -14.62 -22.92 -1.95
N HIS A 214 -15.06 -21.70 -2.14
CA HIS A 214 -16.24 -21.36 -2.96
C HIS A 214 -15.85 -20.65 -4.25
N LEU A 215 -14.69 -20.99 -4.81
CA LEU A 215 -14.15 -20.32 -5.98
C LEU A 215 -14.81 -20.77 -7.30
N GLY A 216 -15.51 -21.92 -7.33
CA GLY A 216 -15.97 -22.52 -8.58
C GLY A 216 -14.81 -22.87 -9.50
N ASP A 217 -14.81 -22.35 -10.71
CA ASP A 217 -13.74 -22.50 -11.71
C ASP A 217 -12.63 -21.43 -11.61
N ARG A 218 -12.76 -20.49 -10.68
CA ARG A 218 -11.79 -19.37 -10.52
C ARG A 218 -10.45 -19.87 -10.01
N LYS A 219 -9.41 -19.10 -10.35
CA LYS A 219 -8.01 -19.45 -10.07
C LYS A 219 -7.55 -19.02 -8.69
N VAL A 220 -6.59 -19.76 -8.17
CA VAL A 220 -5.74 -19.36 -7.04
C VAL A 220 -4.45 -18.79 -7.60
N VAL A 221 -4.10 -17.58 -7.21
CA VAL A 221 -2.81 -16.96 -7.50
C VAL A 221 -2.03 -16.84 -6.20
N TYR A 222 -0.87 -17.50 -6.12
CA TYR A 222 0.03 -17.45 -4.97
C TYR A 222 1.29 -16.68 -5.34
N ILE A 223 1.59 -15.62 -4.60
CA ILE A 223 2.80 -14.81 -4.75
C ILE A 223 3.64 -14.96 -3.49
N ASP A 224 4.81 -15.54 -3.64
CA ASP A 224 5.81 -15.66 -2.58
C ASP A 224 6.95 -14.67 -2.79
N THR A 225 7.33 -13.96 -1.74
CA THR A 225 8.38 -12.92 -1.82
C THR A 225 9.70 -13.34 -1.14
N GLU A 226 9.68 -14.40 -0.33
CA GLU A 226 10.77 -14.75 0.59
C GLU A 226 11.48 -16.07 0.25
N MET A 227 10.74 -17.09 -0.18
CA MET A 227 11.26 -18.46 -0.27
C MET A 227 12.21 -18.68 -1.45
N GLY A 228 13.22 -19.50 -1.25
CA GLY A 228 14.06 -20.00 -2.35
C GLY A 228 13.36 -21.08 -3.18
N ASN A 229 13.82 -21.31 -4.41
CA ASN A 229 13.19 -22.19 -5.39
C ASN A 229 12.84 -23.59 -4.85
N TYR A 230 13.71 -24.18 -4.02
CA TYR A 230 13.44 -25.48 -3.40
C TYR A 230 12.20 -25.44 -2.51
N HIS A 231 12.10 -24.44 -1.63
CA HIS A 231 10.98 -24.30 -0.71
C HIS A 231 9.67 -23.93 -1.43
N VAL A 232 9.74 -23.11 -2.47
CA VAL A 232 8.60 -22.82 -3.37
C VAL A 232 8.09 -24.10 -4.02
N SER A 233 8.98 -24.93 -4.57
CA SER A 233 8.60 -26.24 -5.14
C SER A 233 7.93 -27.12 -4.11
N LYS A 234 8.48 -27.21 -2.90
CA LYS A 234 7.87 -28.00 -1.81
C LYS A 234 6.54 -27.44 -1.34
N GLN A 235 6.37 -26.13 -1.34
CA GLN A 235 5.09 -25.49 -1.03
C GLN A 235 4.02 -25.84 -2.10
N LYS A 236 4.40 -25.80 -3.38
CA LYS A 236 3.50 -26.18 -4.48
C LYS A 236 3.13 -27.66 -4.41
N GLU A 237 4.10 -28.55 -4.20
CA GLU A 237 3.85 -30.00 -4.02
C GLU A 237 2.91 -30.27 -2.83
N ARG A 238 3.07 -29.56 -1.73
CA ARG A 238 2.17 -29.63 -0.57
C ARG A 238 0.76 -29.23 -0.89
N ILE A 239 0.58 -28.08 -1.56
CA ILE A 239 -0.74 -27.61 -1.97
C ILE A 239 -1.40 -28.63 -2.91
N ASN A 240 -0.66 -29.15 -3.89
CA ASN A 240 -1.15 -30.17 -4.82
C ASN A 240 -1.61 -31.44 -4.10
N LEU A 241 -0.78 -31.97 -3.19
CA LEU A 241 -1.13 -33.14 -2.37
C LEU A 241 -2.43 -32.90 -1.59
N MET A 242 -2.53 -31.77 -0.92
CA MET A 242 -3.71 -31.43 -0.13
C MET A 242 -4.94 -31.16 -0.99
N ALA A 243 -4.76 -30.68 -2.21
CA ALA A 243 -5.83 -30.47 -3.19
C ALA A 243 -6.24 -31.76 -3.94
N SER A 244 -5.59 -32.90 -3.67
CA SER A 244 -5.78 -34.16 -4.40
C SER A 244 -5.38 -34.10 -5.86
N LEU A 245 -4.41 -33.28 -6.18
CA LEU A 245 -3.74 -33.20 -7.48
C LEU A 245 -2.45 -34.04 -7.46
N GLY A 246 -1.94 -34.37 -8.65
CA GLY A 246 -0.61 -34.98 -8.76
C GLY A 246 0.48 -34.07 -8.20
N LEU A 247 1.47 -34.59 -7.45
CA LEU A 247 2.47 -33.78 -6.74
C LEU A 247 3.15 -32.72 -7.60
N LYS A 248 3.47 -33.06 -8.85
CA LYS A 248 4.12 -32.17 -9.83
C LYS A 248 3.16 -31.67 -10.92
N GLU A 249 1.88 -31.77 -10.66
CA GLU A 249 0.87 -31.33 -11.61
C GLU A 249 0.84 -29.80 -11.72
N ASN A 250 0.69 -29.31 -12.94
CA ASN A 250 0.32 -27.94 -13.25
C ASN A 250 -1.14 -27.92 -13.68
N THR A 251 -1.98 -27.32 -12.88
CA THR A 251 -3.39 -27.09 -13.24
C THR A 251 -3.57 -25.65 -13.68
N ASP A 252 -4.46 -25.42 -14.65
CA ASP A 252 -4.80 -24.06 -15.12
C ASP A 252 -5.47 -23.20 -14.02
N ARG A 253 -5.88 -23.84 -12.93
CA ARG A 253 -6.51 -23.15 -11.78
C ARG A 253 -5.53 -22.66 -10.72
N PHE A 254 -4.23 -22.95 -10.86
CA PHE A 254 -3.23 -22.57 -9.85
C PHE A 254 -1.98 -21.97 -10.46
N GLU A 255 -1.83 -20.66 -10.26
CA GLU A 255 -0.62 -19.92 -10.63
C GLU A 255 0.23 -19.63 -9.39
N PHE A 256 1.52 -19.96 -9.45
CA PHE A 256 2.47 -19.72 -8.35
C PHE A 256 3.67 -18.92 -8.83
N PHE A 257 3.80 -17.69 -8.33
CA PHE A 257 4.88 -16.77 -8.67
C PHE A 257 5.86 -16.61 -7.50
N ALA A 258 7.16 -16.76 -7.75
CA ALA A 258 8.24 -16.58 -6.77
C ALA A 258 9.01 -15.29 -7.04
N PHE A 259 8.75 -14.24 -6.25
CA PHE A 259 9.30 -12.90 -6.44
C PHE A 259 10.56 -12.61 -5.61
N ARG A 260 11.14 -13.62 -4.97
CA ARG A 260 12.39 -13.46 -4.22
C ARG A 260 13.52 -12.82 -5.03
N LYS A 261 13.58 -13.10 -6.34
CA LYS A 261 14.62 -12.58 -7.23
C LYS A 261 14.38 -11.15 -7.71
N CYS A 262 13.27 -10.54 -7.37
CA CYS A 262 13.02 -9.14 -7.72
C CYS A 262 14.04 -8.23 -7.04
N GLU A 263 14.54 -7.27 -7.78
CA GLU A 263 15.59 -6.35 -7.33
C GLU A 263 15.11 -5.33 -6.31
N SER A 264 13.81 -4.99 -6.33
CA SER A 264 13.22 -4.01 -5.41
C SER A 264 11.79 -4.36 -5.00
N ASN A 265 11.35 -3.75 -3.91
CA ASN A 265 9.98 -3.87 -3.43
C ASN A 265 9.00 -3.23 -4.40
N ASN A 266 9.37 -2.12 -5.06
CA ASN A 266 8.56 -1.52 -6.12
C ASN A 266 8.35 -2.48 -7.30
N GLN A 267 9.38 -3.23 -7.69
CA GLN A 267 9.24 -4.25 -8.74
C GLN A 267 8.27 -5.35 -8.32
N ARG A 268 8.31 -5.81 -7.06
CA ARG A 268 7.33 -6.78 -6.54
C ARG A 268 5.90 -6.26 -6.64
N MET A 269 5.68 -5.00 -6.21
CA MET A 269 4.38 -4.34 -6.31
C MET A 269 3.87 -4.30 -7.76
N GLN A 270 4.72 -3.87 -8.70
CA GLN A 270 4.38 -3.80 -10.13
C GLN A 270 4.05 -5.18 -10.72
N LEU A 271 4.77 -6.24 -10.29
CA LEU A 271 4.52 -7.60 -10.77
C LEU A 271 3.23 -8.18 -10.16
N ILE A 272 2.85 -7.81 -8.94
CA ILE A 272 1.52 -8.15 -8.38
C ILE A 272 0.42 -7.51 -9.25
N GLU A 273 0.54 -6.23 -9.56
CA GLU A 273 -0.44 -5.56 -10.41
C GLU A 273 -0.47 -6.13 -11.84
N LEU A 274 0.68 -6.53 -12.36
CA LEU A 274 0.75 -7.20 -13.65
C LEU A 274 0.04 -8.57 -13.60
N ALA A 275 0.26 -9.37 -12.55
CA ALA A 275 -0.42 -10.64 -12.38
C ALA A 275 -1.95 -10.46 -12.30
N LEU A 276 -2.43 -9.46 -11.56
CA LEU A 276 -3.86 -9.14 -11.46
C LEU A 276 -4.47 -8.73 -12.80
N LYS A 277 -3.70 -8.08 -13.68
CA LYS A 277 -4.16 -7.64 -15.01
C LYS A 277 -4.11 -8.73 -16.07
N THR A 278 -3.21 -9.71 -15.93
CA THR A 278 -2.93 -10.71 -16.96
C THR A 278 -3.48 -12.09 -16.66
N VAL A 279 -3.61 -12.45 -15.38
CA VAL A 279 -4.22 -13.72 -15.00
C VAL A 279 -5.75 -13.54 -14.94
N GLU A 280 -6.42 -14.17 -15.86
CA GLU A 280 -7.88 -14.13 -15.94
C GLU A 280 -8.55 -15.01 -14.88
N ASN A 281 -9.75 -14.63 -14.46
CA ASN A 281 -10.63 -15.39 -13.58
C ASN A 281 -10.01 -15.74 -12.22
N ILE A 282 -9.33 -14.78 -11.58
CA ILE A 282 -8.78 -14.96 -10.22
C ILE A 282 -9.92 -14.99 -9.21
N GLY A 283 -9.89 -15.92 -8.26
CA GLY A 283 -10.79 -15.97 -7.11
C GLY A 283 -10.08 -15.74 -5.78
N LEU A 284 -8.87 -16.28 -5.64
CA LEU A 284 -8.06 -16.14 -4.42
C LEU A 284 -6.67 -15.64 -4.77
N LEU A 285 -6.25 -14.55 -4.15
CA LEU A 285 -4.90 -14.01 -4.22
C LEU A 285 -4.20 -14.22 -2.88
N ILE A 286 -3.05 -14.89 -2.90
CA ILE A 286 -2.16 -15.00 -1.73
C ILE A 286 -0.94 -14.10 -1.94
N ILE A 287 -0.62 -13.26 -0.94
CA ILE A 287 0.63 -12.49 -0.87
C ILE A 287 1.38 -12.91 0.40
N ASP A 288 2.28 -13.87 0.25
CA ASP A 288 3.10 -14.39 1.36
C ASP A 288 4.37 -13.56 1.45
N GLY A 289 4.33 -12.60 2.40
CA GLY A 289 5.33 -11.59 2.67
C GLY A 289 4.91 -10.18 2.23
N ILE A 290 3.71 -9.68 2.67
CA ILE A 290 3.23 -8.31 2.31
C ILE A 290 4.21 -7.20 2.71
N ALA A 291 5.07 -7.42 3.71
CA ALA A 291 6.10 -6.47 4.10
C ALA A 291 7.10 -6.16 2.97
N ASP A 292 7.34 -7.13 2.08
CA ASP A 292 8.32 -7.03 1.00
C ASP A 292 7.83 -6.24 -0.21
N VAL A 293 6.61 -5.72 -0.18
CA VAL A 293 6.11 -4.79 -1.19
C VAL A 293 6.23 -3.33 -0.77
N SER A 294 6.58 -3.06 0.49
CA SER A 294 6.80 -1.70 1.00
C SER A 294 8.19 -1.21 0.66
N SER A 295 8.29 -0.13 -0.10
CA SER A 295 9.58 0.46 -0.54
C SER A 295 10.29 1.22 0.57
N LYS A 296 9.53 1.84 1.50
CA LYS A 296 10.06 2.61 2.63
C LYS A 296 10.08 1.82 3.95
N GLY A 297 9.58 0.58 3.92
CA GLY A 297 9.51 -0.32 5.07
C GLY A 297 8.20 -0.24 5.86
N VAL A 298 8.01 -1.21 6.76
CA VAL A 298 6.74 -1.44 7.48
C VAL A 298 6.34 -0.32 8.46
N ASN A 299 7.27 0.57 8.80
CA ASN A 299 7.04 1.67 9.74
C ASN A 299 6.73 3.01 9.04
N ASP A 300 6.71 3.06 7.71
CA ASP A 300 6.31 4.24 6.96
C ASP A 300 4.78 4.29 6.85
N GLU A 301 4.18 5.38 7.31
CA GLU A 301 2.73 5.54 7.38
C GLU A 301 2.08 5.76 6.01
N GLU A 302 2.75 6.47 5.11
CA GLU A 302 2.27 6.70 3.74
C GLU A 302 2.25 5.37 2.97
N GLU A 303 3.31 4.57 3.07
CA GLU A 303 3.38 3.24 2.48
C GLU A 303 2.30 2.30 3.05
N ALA A 304 2.10 2.32 4.37
CA ALA A 304 1.08 1.50 5.02
C ALA A 304 -0.33 1.87 4.51
N THR A 305 -0.61 3.16 4.39
CA THR A 305 -1.86 3.68 3.84
C THR A 305 -2.04 3.27 2.38
N MET A 306 -1.00 3.44 1.56
CA MET A 306 -1.01 3.11 0.15
C MET A 306 -1.24 1.61 -0.08
N ILE A 307 -0.49 0.73 0.59
CA ILE A 307 -0.60 -0.73 0.45
C ILE A 307 -1.99 -1.21 0.88
N SER A 308 -2.50 -0.74 2.02
CA SER A 308 -3.82 -1.13 2.51
C SER A 308 -4.95 -0.66 1.58
N SER A 309 -4.83 0.54 0.99
CA SER A 309 -5.78 1.07 0.00
C SER A 309 -5.73 0.30 -1.31
N LYS A 310 -4.54 -0.11 -1.77
CA LYS A 310 -4.39 -0.99 -2.94
C LYS A 310 -5.05 -2.34 -2.73
N LEU A 311 -4.90 -2.97 -1.57
CA LEU A 311 -5.57 -4.25 -1.26
C LEU A 311 -7.09 -4.12 -1.35
N LEU A 312 -7.68 -3.07 -0.75
CA LEU A 312 -9.12 -2.81 -0.85
C LEU A 312 -9.54 -2.60 -2.31
N LYS A 313 -8.77 -1.82 -3.07
CA LYS A 313 -9.06 -1.57 -4.47
C LYS A 313 -8.95 -2.84 -5.31
N TRP A 314 -7.87 -3.61 -5.18
CA TRP A 314 -7.69 -4.86 -5.94
C TRP A 314 -8.79 -5.87 -5.65
N THR A 315 -9.15 -6.05 -4.37
CA THR A 315 -10.21 -7.00 -4.02
C THR A 315 -11.56 -6.59 -4.58
N SER A 316 -11.87 -5.29 -4.57
CA SER A 316 -13.10 -4.74 -5.15
C SER A 316 -13.11 -4.80 -6.68
N ASP A 317 -12.05 -4.29 -7.36
CA ASP A 317 -12.00 -4.18 -8.82
C ASP A 317 -12.04 -5.56 -9.51
N TYR A 318 -11.35 -6.53 -8.94
CA TYR A 318 -11.27 -7.90 -9.50
C TYR A 318 -12.28 -8.87 -8.88
N ASN A 319 -13.05 -8.40 -7.89
CA ASN A 319 -13.99 -9.22 -7.11
C ASN A 319 -13.34 -10.51 -6.61
N ILE A 320 -12.16 -10.39 -5.97
CA ILE A 320 -11.36 -11.50 -5.43
C ILE A 320 -11.37 -11.47 -3.90
N HIS A 321 -11.00 -12.58 -3.27
CA HIS A 321 -10.54 -12.56 -1.89
C HIS A 321 -9.01 -12.56 -1.86
N ALA A 322 -8.40 -11.64 -1.11
CA ALA A 322 -6.96 -11.63 -0.91
C ALA A 322 -6.60 -12.09 0.50
N VAL A 323 -5.54 -12.90 0.63
CA VAL A 323 -4.94 -13.28 1.91
C VAL A 323 -3.53 -12.78 1.94
N THR A 324 -3.19 -11.97 2.93
CA THR A 324 -1.85 -11.43 3.11
C THR A 324 -1.21 -11.95 4.39
N VAL A 325 0.12 -12.03 4.39
CA VAL A 325 0.90 -12.53 5.52
C VAL A 325 1.81 -11.44 6.05
N LEU A 326 1.77 -11.21 7.36
CA LEU A 326 2.67 -10.29 8.04
C LEU A 326 3.19 -10.90 9.33
N HIS A 327 4.49 -10.73 9.60
CA HIS A 327 5.09 -11.19 10.85
C HIS A 327 4.67 -10.31 12.03
N GLN A 328 4.47 -10.95 13.18
CA GLN A 328 4.34 -10.25 14.47
C GLN A 328 5.68 -9.70 14.95
N ASN A 329 5.63 -8.72 15.83
CA ASN A 329 6.79 -8.23 16.56
C ASN A 329 7.42 -9.34 17.40
N LYS A 330 8.69 -9.18 17.77
CA LYS A 330 9.39 -10.17 18.59
C LYS A 330 8.95 -10.17 20.06
N HIS A 331 8.53 -9.02 20.56
CA HIS A 331 8.31 -8.77 21.99
C HIS A 331 6.84 -8.79 22.41
N ASP A 332 5.93 -8.63 21.45
CA ASP A 332 4.49 -8.66 21.66
C ASP A 332 3.79 -9.43 20.53
N ASP A 333 2.48 -9.61 20.63
CA ASP A 333 1.69 -10.33 19.64
C ASP A 333 1.06 -9.39 18.60
N THR A 334 1.48 -8.11 18.58
CA THR A 334 1.02 -7.15 17.59
C THR A 334 1.72 -7.35 16.26
N LEU A 335 1.04 -7.03 15.18
CA LEU A 335 1.61 -7.10 13.84
C LEU A 335 2.61 -5.97 13.60
N ARG A 336 3.61 -6.25 12.79
CA ARG A 336 4.80 -5.41 12.67
C ARG A 336 4.50 -4.06 12.02
N GLY A 337 4.84 -2.98 12.71
CA GLY A 337 4.91 -1.60 12.22
C GLY A 337 3.54 -0.96 11.94
N HIS A 338 3.56 0.23 11.35
CA HIS A 338 2.37 0.93 10.89
C HIS A 338 1.57 0.11 9.88
N LEU A 339 2.28 -0.62 8.99
CA LEU A 339 1.64 -1.52 8.03
C LEU A 339 0.72 -2.54 8.72
N GLY A 340 1.19 -3.16 9.82
CA GLY A 340 0.38 -4.09 10.61
C GLY A 340 -0.89 -3.43 11.14
N SER A 341 -0.77 -2.24 11.73
CA SER A 341 -1.91 -1.49 12.29
C SER A 341 -2.95 -1.12 11.22
N TYR A 342 -2.51 -0.63 10.06
CA TYR A 342 -3.40 -0.25 8.95
C TYR A 342 -4.10 -1.46 8.33
N LEU A 343 -3.38 -2.57 8.14
CA LEU A 343 -3.96 -3.80 7.60
C LEU A 343 -5.01 -4.39 8.55
N VAL A 344 -4.75 -4.43 9.87
CA VAL A 344 -5.71 -4.90 10.87
C VAL A 344 -7.01 -4.11 10.82
N GLN A 345 -6.95 -2.78 10.73
CA GLN A 345 -8.14 -1.93 10.69
C GLN A 345 -9.02 -2.15 9.45
N LYS A 346 -8.42 -2.54 8.32
CA LYS A 346 -9.12 -2.66 7.02
C LYS A 346 -9.44 -4.09 6.63
N ALA A 347 -8.77 -5.08 7.20
CA ALA A 347 -9.04 -6.50 6.93
C ALA A 347 -10.47 -6.90 7.32
N GLU A 348 -11.03 -7.84 6.60
CA GLU A 348 -12.28 -8.53 6.96
C GLU A 348 -12.04 -9.48 8.14
N THR A 349 -10.96 -10.26 8.07
CA THR A 349 -10.58 -11.22 9.10
C THR A 349 -9.07 -11.13 9.37
N VAL A 350 -8.70 -11.08 10.63
CA VAL A 350 -7.32 -11.17 11.11
C VAL A 350 -7.16 -12.49 11.87
N ILE A 351 -6.22 -13.31 11.43
CA ILE A 351 -5.96 -14.65 11.98
C ILE A 351 -4.57 -14.64 12.58
N SER A 352 -4.44 -15.09 13.82
CA SER A 352 -3.14 -15.30 14.48
C SER A 352 -2.77 -16.77 14.48
N LEU A 353 -1.49 -17.05 14.18
CA LEU A 353 -0.90 -18.36 14.34
C LEU A 353 0.18 -18.30 15.43
N THR A 354 -0.02 -19.07 16.49
CA THR A 354 0.95 -19.27 17.55
C THR A 354 1.45 -20.72 17.56
N LYS A 355 2.70 -20.94 18.00
CA LYS A 355 3.19 -22.30 18.16
C LYS A 355 2.50 -22.94 19.35
N ASP A 356 2.16 -24.19 19.23
CA ASP A 356 1.74 -24.98 20.38
C ASP A 356 2.94 -25.16 21.33
N GLU A 357 2.72 -24.92 22.61
CA GLU A 357 3.77 -25.02 23.63
C GLU A 357 4.15 -26.47 23.93
N TYR A 358 3.21 -27.39 23.75
CA TYR A 358 3.34 -28.79 24.10
C TYR A 358 3.72 -29.69 22.91
N ASP A 359 3.36 -29.25 21.68
CA ASP A 359 3.63 -30.00 20.46
C ASP A 359 4.33 -29.15 19.39
N LYS A 360 5.61 -29.44 19.15
CA LYS A 360 6.42 -28.74 18.14
C LYS A 360 5.90 -28.87 16.71
N ASN A 361 5.09 -29.88 16.43
CA ASN A 361 4.48 -30.11 15.12
C ASN A 361 3.15 -29.39 14.96
N SER A 362 2.62 -28.81 16.02
CA SER A 362 1.34 -28.11 16.00
C SER A 362 1.46 -26.59 16.13
N SER A 363 0.43 -25.91 15.75
CA SER A 363 0.18 -24.48 15.98
C SER A 363 -1.28 -24.24 16.23
N ILE A 364 -1.58 -23.24 17.03
CA ILE A 364 -2.93 -22.77 17.32
C ILE A 364 -3.26 -21.67 16.32
N VAL A 365 -4.47 -21.70 15.75
CA VAL A 365 -4.98 -20.75 14.78
C VAL A 365 -6.23 -20.10 15.35
N GLU A 366 -6.18 -18.80 15.59
CA GLU A 366 -7.23 -18.07 16.28
C GLU A 366 -7.70 -16.86 15.46
N PRO A 367 -9.01 -16.57 15.45
CA PRO A 367 -9.50 -15.28 14.98
C PRO A 367 -9.10 -14.22 16.00
N VAL A 368 -8.39 -13.18 15.54
CA VAL A 368 -8.08 -11.98 16.36
C VAL A 368 -9.16 -10.94 16.16
N MET A 369 -9.68 -10.84 14.96
CA MET A 369 -10.76 -9.95 14.57
C MET A 369 -11.45 -10.50 13.33
N THR A 370 -12.76 -10.42 13.28
CA THR A 370 -13.53 -10.70 12.06
C THR A 370 -14.75 -9.79 11.99
N ARG A 371 -15.15 -9.42 10.77
CA ARG A 371 -16.44 -8.77 10.51
C ARG A 371 -17.60 -9.77 10.43
N ASN A 372 -17.28 -11.05 10.35
CA ASN A 372 -18.21 -12.17 10.35
C ASN A 372 -18.35 -12.77 11.76
N ILE A 373 -19.05 -13.89 11.87
CA ILE A 373 -19.11 -14.68 13.12
C ILE A 373 -17.72 -15.30 13.32
N GLU A 374 -17.17 -15.13 14.53
CA GLU A 374 -15.88 -15.71 14.89
C GLU A 374 -15.93 -17.23 14.82
N PHE A 375 -14.94 -17.81 14.13
CA PHE A 375 -14.75 -19.25 14.13
C PHE A 375 -14.02 -19.69 15.42
N PRO A 376 -14.30 -20.89 15.92
CA PRO A 376 -13.59 -21.44 17.07
C PRO A 376 -12.10 -21.62 16.82
N THR A 377 -11.30 -21.62 17.88
CA THR A 377 -9.87 -21.94 17.80
C THR A 377 -9.62 -23.25 17.09
N LEU A 378 -8.63 -23.24 16.18
CA LEU A 378 -8.26 -24.40 15.41
C LEU A 378 -6.85 -24.83 15.80
N ARG A 379 -6.63 -26.14 15.73
CA ARG A 379 -5.31 -26.76 15.83
C ARG A 379 -4.81 -27.15 14.43
N LEU A 380 -3.65 -26.64 14.05
CA LEU A 380 -2.95 -27.02 12.84
C LEU A 380 -1.82 -27.97 13.21
N GLU A 381 -1.88 -29.20 12.76
CA GLU A 381 -0.87 -30.24 12.93
C GLU A 381 -0.12 -30.48 11.62
N VAL A 382 1.20 -30.55 11.68
CA VAL A 382 2.05 -30.88 10.52
C VAL A 382 2.31 -32.38 10.51
N LEU A 383 1.82 -33.03 9.50
CA LEU A 383 2.00 -34.46 9.22
C LEU A 383 2.94 -34.65 8.02
N GLN A 384 3.36 -35.87 7.78
CA GLN A 384 4.21 -36.23 6.64
C GLN A 384 3.63 -37.42 5.89
N GLU A 385 3.48 -37.28 4.57
CA GLU A 385 3.04 -38.31 3.66
C GLU A 385 3.90 -38.24 2.39
N GLU A 386 4.38 -39.37 1.88
CA GLU A 386 5.22 -39.46 0.67
C GLU A 386 6.45 -38.53 0.67
N GLY A 387 7.03 -38.29 1.86
CA GLY A 387 8.16 -37.39 2.01
C GLY A 387 7.80 -35.88 1.95
N ILE A 388 6.51 -35.54 1.90
CA ILE A 388 6.00 -34.18 1.90
C ILE A 388 5.30 -33.89 3.22
N ALA A 389 5.71 -32.79 3.87
CA ALA A 389 5.01 -32.30 5.05
C ALA A 389 3.76 -31.53 4.63
N PHE A 390 2.62 -31.83 5.21
CA PHE A 390 1.33 -31.15 4.97
C PHE A 390 0.63 -30.83 6.29
N SER A 391 -0.44 -30.05 6.25
CA SER A 391 -1.22 -29.66 7.43
C SER A 391 -2.53 -30.41 7.52
N LYS A 392 -2.87 -30.79 8.75
CA LYS A 392 -4.20 -31.19 9.18
C LYS A 392 -4.76 -30.09 10.07
N ILE A 393 -6.00 -29.70 9.89
CA ILE A 393 -6.69 -28.70 10.71
C ILE A 393 -7.85 -29.40 11.42
N SER A 394 -7.96 -29.21 12.73
CA SER A 394 -9.07 -29.67 13.56
C SER A 394 -9.53 -28.54 14.48
N PHE A 395 -10.71 -28.67 15.06
CA PHE A 395 -11.12 -27.79 16.13
C PHE A 395 -10.45 -28.23 17.43
N GLU A 396 -10.10 -27.28 18.31
CA GLU A 396 -9.32 -27.58 19.51
C GLU A 396 -10.11 -28.42 20.55
N ASP A 397 -11.45 -28.40 20.45
CA ASP A 397 -12.36 -29.15 21.31
C ASP A 397 -12.64 -30.59 20.82
N GLU A 398 -12.02 -31.01 19.74
CA GLU A 398 -12.09 -32.36 19.15
C GLU A 398 -10.78 -33.13 19.36
#